data_64d4d6a97a848886019d467b4eb9ecbe
#
_entry.id   64d4d6a97a848886019d467b4eb9ecbe
#
_cell.length_a   1.000
_cell.length_b   1.000
_cell.length_c   1.000
_cell.angle_alpha   90.00
_cell.angle_beta   90.00
_cell.angle_gamma   90.00
#
_symmetry.space_group_name_H-M   'P 1'
#
loop_
_entity.id
_entity.type
_entity.pdbx_description
1 polymer ?
#
loop_
_entity_poly.entity_id
_entity_poly.type
_entity_poly.pdbx_seq_one_letter_code
_entity_poly.pdbx_strand_id
1 'polypeptide(L)'
;SALVVIDLQNDITKHYREIIDPVNAAIDWAVQKELWVIYIQHNNLSAGTRTFKPGTRGAELVSELNVVSGHIFTKSKSNALTSEAFAAFIQEHGISEFYIVGADAAACIKSTCFNMRKGGYAVHVLSDCITSYDKKKLPEMLAYYESKGCSVTELSDAMQAYAENGDIEHETPKGTTGKKDKCKIIRIDRYRRG
;
A
#
# COMPACT_ATOMS: atom_id res chain seq x y z
N SER A 1 10.91 4.56 -3.05
CA SER A 1 10.12 3.52 -2.35
C SER A 1 8.72 4.01 -2.05
N ALA A 2 7.74 3.11 -1.94
CA ALA A 2 6.35 3.43 -1.62
C ALA A 2 5.71 2.44 -0.66
N LEU A 3 4.86 2.92 0.24
CA LEU A 3 3.88 2.12 0.97
C LEU A 3 2.58 2.10 0.16
N VAL A 4 2.03 0.92 -0.11
CA VAL A 4 0.79 0.73 -0.86
C VAL A 4 -0.25 0.07 0.04
N VAL A 5 -1.32 0.80 0.33
CA VAL A 5 -2.44 0.37 1.14
C VAL A 5 -3.54 -0.16 0.21
N ILE A 6 -3.85 -1.45 0.29
CA ILE A 6 -4.73 -2.14 -0.66
C ILE A 6 -6.10 -2.40 -0.04
N ASP A 7 -7.16 -1.87 -0.68
CA ASP A 7 -8.58 -2.20 -0.54
C ASP A 7 -9.15 -2.12 0.90
N LEU A 8 -8.66 -1.20 1.74
CA LEU A 8 -9.28 -0.94 3.05
C LEU A 8 -10.52 -0.04 2.89
N GLN A 9 -11.58 -0.61 2.31
CA GLN A 9 -12.83 0.06 1.97
C GLN A 9 -13.99 -0.41 2.87
N ASN A 10 -15.00 0.45 3.05
CA ASN A 10 -16.10 0.21 4.00
C ASN A 10 -16.83 -1.12 3.82
N ASP A 11 -17.04 -1.57 2.57
CA ASP A 11 -17.79 -2.80 2.28
C ASP A 11 -17.18 -4.06 2.90
N ILE A 12 -15.84 -4.11 3.01
CA ILE A 12 -15.14 -5.32 3.47
C ILE A 12 -14.41 -5.14 4.80
N THR A 13 -14.09 -3.92 5.20
CA THR A 13 -13.24 -3.68 6.38
C THR A 13 -13.87 -4.16 7.69
N LYS A 14 -15.20 -4.36 7.73
CA LYS A 14 -15.84 -5.03 8.87
C LYS A 14 -15.25 -6.41 9.21
N HIS A 15 -14.61 -7.07 8.24
CA HIS A 15 -13.92 -8.35 8.40
C HIS A 15 -12.42 -8.21 8.66
N TYR A 16 -11.87 -6.98 8.61
CA TYR A 16 -10.43 -6.70 8.60
C TYR A 16 -10.03 -5.60 9.59
N ARG A 17 -10.88 -5.31 10.58
CA ARG A 17 -10.65 -4.19 11.52
C ARG A 17 -9.37 -4.32 12.31
N GLU A 18 -8.93 -5.54 12.54
CA GLU A 18 -7.73 -5.83 13.34
C GLU A 18 -6.44 -5.28 12.75
N ILE A 19 -6.41 -5.01 11.43
CA ILE A 19 -5.21 -4.47 10.80
C ILE A 19 -5.22 -2.94 10.63
N ILE A 20 -6.30 -2.24 11.00
CA ILE A 20 -6.38 -0.79 10.80
C ILE A 20 -5.27 -0.08 11.59
N ASP A 21 -5.10 -0.40 12.88
CA ASP A 21 -4.06 0.20 13.71
C ASP A 21 -2.65 -0.13 13.23
N PRO A 22 -2.29 -1.42 12.94
CA PRO A 22 -1.02 -1.74 12.32
C PRO A 22 -0.77 -1.02 10.99
N VAL A 23 -1.76 -0.93 10.11
CA VAL A 23 -1.64 -0.20 8.85
C VAL A 23 -1.44 1.29 9.08
N ASN A 24 -2.15 1.90 10.03
CA ASN A 24 -1.93 3.30 10.40
C ASN A 24 -0.51 3.54 10.93
N ALA A 25 0.02 2.61 11.73
CA ALA A 25 1.42 2.68 12.18
C ALA A 25 2.41 2.59 11.00
N ALA A 26 2.13 1.73 10.01
CA ALA A 26 2.94 1.65 8.78
C ALA A 26 2.85 2.94 7.96
N ILE A 27 1.68 3.59 7.90
CA ILE A 27 1.50 4.89 7.22
C ILE A 27 2.33 5.96 7.93
N ASP A 28 2.26 6.05 9.27
CA ASP A 28 3.02 7.03 10.04
C ASP A 28 4.53 6.84 9.86
N TRP A 29 5.01 5.58 9.84
CA TRP A 29 6.39 5.26 9.52
C TRP A 29 6.77 5.71 8.11
N ALA A 30 5.95 5.40 7.10
CA ALA A 30 6.20 5.78 5.72
C ALA A 30 6.29 7.31 5.55
N VAL A 31 5.44 8.07 6.24
CA VAL A 31 5.49 9.54 6.26
C VAL A 31 6.80 10.03 6.90
N GLN A 32 7.22 9.45 8.03
CA GLN A 32 8.49 9.81 8.69
C GLN A 32 9.72 9.54 7.82
N LYS A 33 9.65 8.51 6.96
CA LYS A 33 10.73 8.11 6.04
C LYS A 33 10.60 8.73 4.64
N GLU A 34 9.66 9.65 4.46
CA GLU A 34 9.40 10.34 3.18
C GLU A 34 9.10 9.36 2.03
N LEU A 35 8.52 8.20 2.31
CA LEU A 35 8.04 7.28 1.30
C LEU A 35 6.75 7.82 0.66
N TRP A 36 6.51 7.45 -0.59
CA TRP A 36 5.20 7.63 -1.19
C TRP A 36 4.16 6.80 -0.43
N VAL A 37 3.07 7.41 0.03
CA VAL A 37 1.93 6.68 0.60
C VAL A 37 0.82 6.67 -0.43
N ILE A 38 0.46 5.47 -0.90
CA ILE A 38 -0.45 5.23 -2.02
C ILE A 38 -1.60 4.36 -1.53
N TYR A 39 -2.82 4.74 -1.90
CA TYR A 39 -4.04 3.99 -1.58
C TYR A 39 -4.64 3.41 -2.84
N ILE A 40 -4.99 2.13 -2.79
CA ILE A 40 -5.68 1.44 -3.88
C ILE A 40 -7.12 1.17 -3.45
N GLN A 41 -8.07 1.55 -4.29
CA GLN A 41 -9.49 1.23 -4.14
C GLN A 41 -9.94 0.28 -5.24
N HIS A 42 -10.63 -0.77 -4.87
CA HIS A 42 -11.28 -1.66 -5.82
C HIS A 42 -12.64 -1.08 -6.21
N ASN A 43 -12.90 -0.94 -7.51
CA ASN A 43 -14.19 -0.59 -8.07
C ASN A 43 -14.74 -1.80 -8.84
N ASN A 44 -15.82 -2.39 -8.35
CA ASN A 44 -16.49 -3.48 -9.03
C ASN A 44 -17.45 -2.91 -10.08
N LEU A 45 -17.14 -3.14 -11.35
CA LEU A 45 -17.91 -2.64 -12.50
C LEU A 45 -18.94 -3.64 -13.00
N SER A 46 -19.11 -4.79 -12.33
CA SER A 46 -20.10 -5.80 -12.74
C SER A 46 -21.53 -5.29 -12.56
N ALA A 47 -22.40 -5.58 -13.52
CA ALA A 47 -23.80 -5.21 -13.42
C ALA A 47 -24.45 -5.84 -12.17
N GLY A 48 -25.21 -5.05 -11.42
CA GLY A 48 -25.90 -5.52 -10.21
C GLY A 48 -25.00 -5.70 -8.98
N THR A 49 -23.72 -5.36 -9.04
CA THR A 49 -22.84 -5.43 -7.86
C THR A 49 -23.35 -4.57 -6.71
N ARG A 50 -23.19 -5.09 -5.48
CA ARG A 50 -23.47 -4.37 -4.23
C ARG A 50 -22.19 -4.01 -3.47
N THR A 51 -21.09 -4.69 -3.78
CA THR A 51 -19.79 -4.52 -3.11
C THR A 51 -18.86 -3.72 -4.01
N PHE A 52 -18.19 -2.73 -3.44
CA PHE A 52 -17.28 -1.83 -4.15
C PHE A 52 -17.90 -1.11 -5.35
N LYS A 53 -19.21 -0.82 -5.26
CA LYS A 53 -19.91 -0.09 -6.32
C LYS A 53 -19.38 1.36 -6.36
N PRO A 54 -18.88 1.83 -7.54
CA PRO A 54 -18.37 3.20 -7.67
C PRO A 54 -19.39 4.24 -7.22
N GLY A 55 -18.93 5.28 -6.52
CA GLY A 55 -19.77 6.37 -6.03
C GLY A 55 -20.65 6.03 -4.82
N THR A 56 -20.43 4.89 -4.17
CA THR A 56 -21.10 4.54 -2.92
C THR A 56 -20.14 4.61 -1.73
N ARG A 57 -20.70 4.89 -0.54
CA ARG A 57 -19.94 4.86 0.71
C ARG A 57 -19.21 3.51 0.94
N GLY A 58 -19.77 2.42 0.44
CA GLY A 58 -19.15 1.09 0.53
C GLY A 58 -17.80 1.00 -0.18
N ALA A 59 -17.65 1.72 -1.29
CA ALA A 59 -16.42 1.76 -2.06
C ALA A 59 -15.39 2.78 -1.55
N GLU A 60 -15.73 3.65 -0.62
CA GLU A 60 -14.80 4.61 -0.01
C GLU A 60 -13.85 3.92 0.97
N LEU A 61 -12.67 4.50 1.17
CA LEU A 61 -11.74 4.09 2.23
C LEU A 61 -12.41 4.26 3.59
N VAL A 62 -12.09 3.38 4.53
CA VAL A 62 -12.67 3.47 5.88
C VAL A 62 -12.20 4.73 6.60
N SER A 63 -13.09 5.33 7.38
CA SER A 63 -12.83 6.60 8.07
C SER A 63 -11.72 6.52 9.12
N GLU A 64 -11.45 5.33 9.64
CA GLU A 64 -10.43 5.08 10.65
C GLU A 64 -9.01 4.99 10.07
N LEU A 65 -8.88 4.92 8.74
CA LEU A 65 -7.59 4.89 8.05
C LEU A 65 -6.98 6.29 7.98
N ASN A 66 -5.70 6.40 8.30
CA ASN A 66 -4.94 7.63 8.10
C ASN A 66 -4.72 7.88 6.60
N VAL A 67 -5.50 8.78 5.99
CA VAL A 67 -5.31 9.19 4.61
C VAL A 67 -4.45 10.46 4.58
N VAL A 68 -3.15 10.29 4.31
CA VAL A 68 -2.14 11.36 4.42
C VAL A 68 -1.73 11.94 3.07
N SER A 69 -2.20 11.37 1.97
CA SER A 69 -1.91 11.83 0.61
C SER A 69 -3.13 11.73 -0.30
N GLY A 70 -3.11 12.48 -1.42
CA GLY A 70 -4.10 12.39 -2.49
C GLY A 70 -3.80 11.28 -3.51
N HIS A 71 -2.80 10.43 -3.29
CA HIS A 71 -2.43 9.35 -4.22
C HIS A 71 -3.36 8.15 -4.05
N ILE A 72 -4.61 8.34 -4.46
CA ILE A 72 -5.67 7.32 -4.40
C ILE A 72 -5.96 6.88 -5.82
N PHE A 73 -5.71 5.60 -6.11
CA PHE A 73 -5.93 5.01 -7.44
C PHE A 73 -6.98 3.92 -7.38
N THR A 74 -7.80 3.86 -8.43
CA THR A 74 -8.85 2.84 -8.55
C THR A 74 -8.43 1.73 -9.50
N LYS A 75 -8.84 0.51 -9.18
CA LYS A 75 -8.70 -0.67 -10.05
C LYS A 75 -10.03 -1.43 -10.13
N SER A 76 -10.23 -2.18 -11.19
CA SER A 76 -11.40 -3.05 -11.36
C SER A 76 -11.04 -4.54 -11.43
N LYS A 77 -9.75 -4.86 -11.29
CA LYS A 77 -9.21 -6.23 -11.26
C LYS A 77 -8.46 -6.44 -9.93
N SER A 78 -8.13 -7.69 -9.62
CA SER A 78 -7.39 -8.00 -8.39
C SER A 78 -5.98 -7.38 -8.36
N ASN A 79 -5.29 -7.32 -9.49
CA ASN A 79 -3.96 -6.72 -9.61
C ASN A 79 -4.03 -5.20 -9.65
N ALA A 80 -3.37 -4.51 -8.71
CA ALA A 80 -3.34 -3.04 -8.66
C ALA A 80 -2.66 -2.42 -9.90
N LEU A 81 -1.68 -3.09 -10.51
CA LEU A 81 -1.01 -2.61 -11.71
C LEU A 81 -1.92 -2.55 -12.96
N THR A 82 -3.14 -3.08 -12.88
CA THR A 82 -4.15 -2.90 -13.94
C THR A 82 -4.80 -1.50 -13.93
N SER A 83 -4.54 -0.71 -12.89
CA SER A 83 -4.84 0.72 -12.86
C SER A 83 -3.79 1.45 -13.70
N GLU A 84 -4.18 1.95 -14.87
CA GLU A 84 -3.27 2.70 -15.75
C GLU A 84 -2.68 3.93 -15.04
N ALA A 85 -3.50 4.63 -14.26
CA ALA A 85 -3.05 5.79 -13.50
C ALA A 85 -2.02 5.43 -12.43
N PHE A 86 -2.19 4.29 -11.75
CA PHE A 86 -1.20 3.82 -10.78
C PHE A 86 0.10 3.37 -11.47
N ALA A 87 -0.01 2.62 -12.56
CA ALA A 87 1.15 2.20 -13.34
C ALA A 87 1.94 3.40 -13.89
N ALA A 88 1.25 4.42 -14.41
CA ALA A 88 1.87 5.66 -14.88
C ALA A 88 2.57 6.41 -13.74
N PHE A 89 1.93 6.52 -12.57
CA PHE A 89 2.52 7.15 -11.39
C PHE A 89 3.82 6.47 -10.94
N ILE A 90 3.85 5.14 -10.92
CA ILE A 90 5.06 4.37 -10.60
C ILE A 90 6.20 4.72 -11.56
N GLN A 91 5.92 4.75 -12.86
CA GLN A 91 6.92 5.05 -13.89
C GLN A 91 7.42 6.50 -13.80
N GLU A 92 6.50 7.44 -13.67
CA GLU A 92 6.81 8.88 -13.58
C GLU A 92 7.73 9.21 -12.41
N HIS A 93 7.52 8.55 -11.27
CA HIS A 93 8.28 8.78 -10.04
C HIS A 93 9.44 7.79 -9.82
N GLY A 94 9.69 6.90 -10.78
CA GLY A 94 10.79 5.93 -10.71
C GLY A 94 10.70 5.02 -9.49
N ILE A 95 9.47 4.65 -9.05
CA ILE A 95 9.29 3.81 -7.87
C ILE A 95 9.62 2.37 -8.23
N SER A 96 10.57 1.76 -7.53
CA SER A 96 11.04 0.40 -7.79
C SER A 96 10.90 -0.55 -6.59
N GLU A 97 10.52 -0.02 -5.42
CA GLU A 97 10.41 -0.76 -4.17
C GLU A 97 9.09 -0.44 -3.48
N PHE A 98 8.40 -1.49 -3.03
CA PHE A 98 7.05 -1.39 -2.47
C PHE A 98 6.94 -2.13 -1.14
N TYR A 99 6.35 -1.46 -0.15
CA TYR A 99 5.86 -2.04 1.09
C TYR A 99 4.35 -2.21 0.96
N ILE A 100 3.85 -3.44 1.11
CA ILE A 100 2.45 -3.79 0.84
C ILE A 100 1.72 -4.09 2.14
N VAL A 101 0.59 -3.41 2.33
CA VAL A 101 -0.32 -3.56 3.47
C VAL A 101 -1.78 -3.60 3.00
N GLY A 102 -2.69 -4.05 3.85
CA GLY A 102 -4.14 -4.05 3.57
C GLY A 102 -4.76 -5.42 3.42
N ALA A 103 -5.70 -5.58 2.47
CA ALA A 103 -6.51 -6.79 2.25
C ALA A 103 -6.85 -7.00 0.76
N ASP A 104 -7.26 -8.15 0.32
CA ASP A 104 -7.22 -9.47 0.94
C ASP A 104 -5.95 -10.21 0.54
N ALA A 105 -5.28 -10.85 1.51
CA ALA A 105 -4.02 -11.54 1.28
C ALA A 105 -4.14 -12.67 0.23
N ALA A 106 -5.27 -13.38 0.19
CA ALA A 106 -5.49 -14.47 -0.77
C ALA A 106 -6.00 -14.00 -2.15
N ALA A 107 -6.26 -12.71 -2.32
CA ALA A 107 -6.85 -12.14 -3.54
C ALA A 107 -6.04 -10.94 -4.08
N CYS A 108 -6.40 -9.73 -3.70
CA CYS A 108 -5.82 -8.51 -4.30
C CYS A 108 -4.34 -8.32 -3.97
N ILE A 109 -3.92 -8.59 -2.73
CA ILE A 109 -2.49 -8.55 -2.36
C ILE A 109 -1.72 -9.61 -3.13
N LYS A 110 -2.20 -10.87 -3.14
CA LYS A 110 -1.59 -11.98 -3.88
C LYS A 110 -1.33 -11.63 -5.34
N SER A 111 -2.36 -11.15 -6.02
CA SER A 111 -2.29 -10.81 -7.44
C SER A 111 -1.35 -9.64 -7.69
N THR A 112 -1.38 -8.61 -6.84
CA THR A 112 -0.52 -7.43 -6.96
C THR A 112 0.94 -7.77 -6.73
N CYS A 113 1.27 -8.45 -5.62
CA CYS A 113 2.64 -8.85 -5.30
C CYS A 113 3.27 -9.73 -6.40
N PHE A 114 2.51 -10.72 -6.91
CA PHE A 114 2.98 -11.58 -8.00
C PHE A 114 3.34 -10.77 -9.25
N ASN A 115 2.47 -9.85 -9.66
CA ASN A 115 2.70 -9.05 -10.86
C ASN A 115 3.80 -8.00 -10.66
N MET A 116 3.92 -7.42 -9.47
CA MET A 116 5.03 -6.53 -9.14
C MET A 116 6.37 -7.28 -9.21
N ARG A 117 6.48 -8.48 -8.61
CA ARG A 117 7.68 -9.31 -8.70
C ARG A 117 8.02 -9.70 -10.14
N LYS A 118 7.01 -10.08 -10.92
CA LYS A 118 7.17 -10.37 -12.35
C LYS A 118 7.66 -9.14 -13.13
N GLY A 119 7.26 -7.95 -12.73
CA GLY A 119 7.72 -6.67 -13.29
C GLY A 119 9.11 -6.23 -12.81
N GLY A 120 9.78 -7.00 -11.95
CA GLY A 120 11.14 -6.71 -11.46
C GLY A 120 11.20 -5.78 -10.24
N TYR A 121 10.06 -5.41 -9.65
CA TYR A 121 10.02 -4.56 -8.47
C TYR A 121 10.46 -5.30 -7.21
N ALA A 122 11.12 -4.60 -6.28
CA ALA A 122 11.31 -5.08 -4.92
C ALA A 122 9.99 -4.98 -4.15
N VAL A 123 9.57 -6.07 -3.49
CA VAL A 123 8.28 -6.13 -2.79
C VAL A 123 8.47 -6.68 -1.39
N HIS A 124 8.07 -5.89 -0.40
CA HIS A 124 8.06 -6.22 1.01
C HIS A 124 6.61 -6.31 1.48
N VAL A 125 6.20 -7.48 1.95
CA VAL A 125 4.86 -7.70 2.53
C VAL A 125 4.98 -7.57 4.04
N LEU A 126 4.29 -6.59 4.63
CA LEU A 126 4.28 -6.40 6.08
C LEU A 126 3.26 -7.37 6.69
N SER A 127 3.75 -8.45 7.26
CA SER A 127 2.94 -9.62 7.65
C SER A 127 1.90 -9.32 8.73
N ASP A 128 2.20 -8.39 9.62
CA ASP A 128 1.31 -7.90 10.68
C ASP A 128 0.35 -6.78 10.21
N CYS A 129 0.54 -6.28 8.99
CA CYS A 129 -0.29 -5.24 8.37
C CYS A 129 -1.14 -5.76 7.21
N ILE A 130 -1.24 -7.08 7.01
CA ILE A 130 -2.12 -7.71 6.03
C ILE A 130 -3.08 -8.68 6.69
N THR A 131 -4.23 -8.91 6.05
CA THR A 131 -5.18 -9.92 6.52
C THR A 131 -5.95 -10.55 5.35
N SER A 132 -6.69 -11.62 5.64
CA SER A 132 -7.59 -12.29 4.70
C SER A 132 -8.95 -12.51 5.32
N TYR A 133 -9.98 -12.62 4.50
CA TYR A 133 -11.32 -13.02 4.93
C TYR A 133 -11.25 -14.38 5.64
N ASP A 134 -10.59 -15.35 5.03
CA ASP A 134 -10.25 -16.62 5.67
C ASP A 134 -8.84 -16.52 6.30
N LYS A 135 -8.81 -16.19 7.57
CA LYS A 135 -7.57 -15.99 8.33
C LYS A 135 -6.69 -17.24 8.42
N LYS A 136 -7.27 -18.44 8.25
CA LYS A 136 -6.52 -19.70 8.22
C LYS A 136 -5.59 -19.79 7.01
N LYS A 137 -5.85 -19.01 5.96
CA LYS A 137 -4.99 -18.93 4.77
C LYS A 137 -3.76 -18.06 4.95
N LEU A 138 -3.68 -17.23 5.98
CA LEU A 138 -2.55 -16.29 6.14
C LEU A 138 -1.19 -17.00 6.14
N PRO A 139 -0.94 -18.09 6.90
CA PRO A 139 0.36 -18.75 6.88
C PRO A 139 0.74 -19.27 5.48
N GLU A 140 -0.24 -19.85 4.75
CA GLU A 140 -0.05 -20.30 3.37
C GLU A 140 0.30 -19.13 2.43
N MET A 141 -0.37 -17.98 2.61
CA MET A 141 -0.12 -16.80 1.79
C MET A 141 1.25 -16.18 2.07
N LEU A 142 1.70 -16.13 3.32
CA LEU A 142 3.04 -15.64 3.64
C LEU A 142 4.11 -16.52 2.95
N ALA A 143 4.00 -17.85 3.07
CA ALA A 143 4.90 -18.77 2.37
C ALA A 143 4.81 -18.62 0.83
N TYR A 144 3.62 -18.36 0.29
CA TYR A 144 3.45 -18.08 -1.13
C TYR A 144 4.23 -16.83 -1.56
N TYR A 145 4.14 -15.73 -0.80
CA TYR A 145 4.87 -14.49 -1.14
C TYR A 145 6.38 -14.71 -1.15
N GLU A 146 6.92 -15.38 -0.15
CA GLU A 146 8.34 -15.75 -0.10
C GLU A 146 8.74 -16.59 -1.33
N SER A 147 7.92 -17.59 -1.71
CA SER A 147 8.15 -18.42 -2.89
C SER A 147 8.16 -17.64 -4.21
N LYS A 148 7.56 -16.44 -4.22
CA LYS A 148 7.56 -15.53 -5.37
C LYS A 148 8.64 -14.45 -5.28
N GLY A 149 9.52 -14.55 -4.28
CA GLY A 149 10.63 -13.63 -4.08
C GLY A 149 10.24 -12.30 -3.45
N CYS A 150 9.08 -12.21 -2.79
CA CYS A 150 8.80 -11.10 -1.89
C CYS A 150 9.57 -11.27 -0.58
N SER A 151 9.99 -10.17 0.02
CA SER A 151 10.38 -10.18 1.44
C SER A 151 9.11 -10.17 2.29
N VAL A 152 9.02 -11.06 3.27
CA VAL A 152 7.92 -11.10 4.24
C VAL A 152 8.51 -10.79 5.60
N THR A 153 8.03 -9.71 6.23
CA THR A 153 8.60 -9.21 7.49
C THR A 153 7.53 -8.50 8.30
N GLU A 154 7.70 -8.38 9.60
CA GLU A 154 6.86 -7.51 10.44
C GLU A 154 7.24 -6.03 10.23
N LEU A 155 6.33 -5.12 10.55
CA LEU A 155 6.57 -3.68 10.44
C LEU A 155 7.80 -3.25 11.26
N SER A 156 7.94 -3.77 12.48
CA SER A 156 9.07 -3.46 13.36
C SER A 156 10.43 -3.78 12.72
N ASP A 157 10.52 -4.93 12.08
CA ASP A 157 11.75 -5.39 11.43
C ASP A 157 12.04 -4.59 10.16
N ALA A 158 11.00 -4.26 9.39
CA ALA A 158 11.11 -3.38 8.23
C ALA A 158 11.61 -1.97 8.63
N MET A 159 11.12 -1.44 9.74
CA MET A 159 11.55 -0.16 10.29
C MET A 159 13.04 -0.17 10.67
N GLN A 160 13.50 -1.25 11.32
CA GLN A 160 14.89 -1.42 11.69
C GLN A 160 15.80 -1.55 10.47
N ALA A 161 15.47 -2.43 9.53
CA ALA A 161 16.24 -2.64 8.31
C ALA A 161 16.36 -1.36 7.46
N TYR A 162 15.29 -0.55 7.40
CA TYR A 162 15.31 0.72 6.68
C TYR A 162 16.23 1.75 7.36
N ALA A 163 16.29 1.78 8.69
CA ALA A 163 17.19 2.66 9.44
C ALA A 163 18.66 2.29 9.19
N GLU A 164 19.00 1.00 9.25
CA GLU A 164 20.36 0.50 9.02
C GLU A 164 20.88 0.79 7.61
N ASN A 165 20.01 0.68 6.57
CA ASN A 165 20.36 0.99 5.19
C ASN A 165 20.48 2.50 4.93
N GLY A 166 19.71 3.34 5.64
CA GLY A 166 19.74 4.79 5.51
C GLY A 166 21.05 5.42 6.04
N ASP A 167 21.66 4.81 7.03
CA ASP A 167 22.93 5.29 7.60
C ASP A 167 24.13 5.04 6.66
N ILE A 168 24.01 4.13 5.71
CA ILE A 168 25.08 3.80 4.72
C ILE A 168 25.09 4.79 3.54
N GLU A 169 23.95 5.42 3.20
CA GLU A 169 23.87 6.34 2.05
C GLU A 169 24.33 7.79 2.34
N HIS A 170 24.67 8.14 3.58
CA HIS A 170 25.10 9.49 3.96
C HIS A 170 26.61 9.76 3.80
N GLU A 171 27.40 8.83 3.26
CA GLU A 171 28.75 9.11 2.81
C GLU A 171 28.81 9.34 1.29
N THR A 172 28.33 10.48 0.80
CA THR A 172 28.54 10.90 -0.59
C THR A 172 29.39 12.15 -0.69
N PRO A 173 30.29 12.22 -1.68
CA PRO A 173 31.12 13.41 -1.92
C PRO A 173 30.28 14.57 -2.45
N LYS A 174 30.60 15.75 -1.98
CA LYS A 174 30.01 17.03 -2.39
C LYS A 174 30.04 17.22 -3.93
N GLY A 175 28.88 17.49 -4.51
CA GLY A 175 28.77 18.15 -5.81
C GLY A 175 27.69 17.61 -6.71
N THR A 176 26.53 18.22 -6.70
CA THR A 176 25.84 18.87 -7.82
C THR A 176 24.40 19.22 -7.43
N THR A 177 24.06 20.48 -7.61
CA THR A 177 22.75 21.07 -7.31
C THR A 177 21.71 20.62 -8.31
N GLY A 178 20.81 19.70 -7.89
CA GLY A 178 19.56 19.43 -8.58
C GLY A 178 18.39 19.82 -7.66
N LYS A 179 17.51 20.69 -8.13
CA LYS A 179 16.30 21.09 -7.41
C LYS A 179 15.44 19.87 -7.11
N LYS A 180 15.32 19.53 -5.82
CA LYS A 180 14.31 18.59 -5.32
C LYS A 180 13.02 19.37 -5.15
N ASP A 181 12.00 19.02 -5.92
CA ASP A 181 10.63 19.45 -5.62
C ASP A 181 10.18 18.75 -4.32
N LYS A 182 10.13 19.55 -3.26
CA LYS A 182 9.65 19.07 -1.96
C LYS A 182 8.19 18.70 -2.04
N CYS A 183 7.89 17.45 -1.77
CA CYS A 183 6.55 16.95 -1.56
C CYS A 183 5.85 17.81 -0.49
N LYS A 184 4.85 18.61 -0.90
CA LYS A 184 4.01 19.36 0.03
C LYS A 184 3.06 18.37 0.71
N ILE A 185 3.29 18.11 1.99
CA ILE A 185 2.32 17.44 2.85
C ILE A 185 1.12 18.39 2.97
N ILE A 186 0.06 18.11 2.23
CA ILE A 186 -1.21 18.81 2.39
C ILE A 186 -1.99 18.06 3.47
N ARG A 187 -1.93 18.56 4.70
CA ARG A 187 -2.90 18.19 5.73
C ARG A 187 -4.28 18.63 5.25
N ILE A 188 -5.09 17.67 4.82
CA ILE A 188 -6.49 17.94 4.50
C ILE A 188 -7.31 17.86 5.80
N ASP A 189 -7.36 18.96 6.52
CA ASP A 189 -8.28 19.19 7.66
C ASP A 189 -9.73 19.36 7.18
N ARG A 190 -10.27 18.45 6.37
CA ARG A 190 -11.62 18.57 5.80
C ARG A 190 -12.53 17.36 5.92
N TYR A 191 -12.40 16.57 6.98
CA TYR A 191 -13.43 15.56 7.29
C TYR A 191 -13.86 15.55 8.76
N ARG A 192 -14.02 16.75 9.35
CA ARG A 192 -14.79 16.89 10.60
C ARG A 192 -15.80 18.00 10.42
N ARG A 193 -16.98 17.67 9.89
CA ARG A 193 -18.29 18.29 10.18
C ARG A 193 -19.36 17.69 9.27
N GLY A 194 -20.37 17.06 9.92
CA GLY A 194 -21.62 16.61 9.32
C GLY A 194 -22.06 15.28 9.87
#